data_0b028c1bc83b981555cc81a077fb99c3
#
_entry.id   0b028c1bc83b981555cc81a077fb99c3
#
_cell.length_a   1.000
_cell.length_b   1.000
_cell.length_c   1.000
_cell.angle_alpha   90.00
_cell.angle_beta   90.00
_cell.angle_gamma   90.00
#
_symmetry.space_group_name_H-M   'P 1'
#
loop_
_entity.id
_entity.type
_entity.pdbx_description
1 polymer ?
#
loop_
_entity_poly.entity_id
_entity_poly.type
_entity_poly.pdbx_seq_one_letter_code
_entity_poly.pdbx_strand_id
1 'polypeptide(L)'
;MGIIRKAKTSYRRQSHAVLFEISDMLGRLFQSATLVLLFGILSLSAAAAPITVTDLENRTITLKDTPQRIVVGNYILNFLMVGGAESLKKVVALPQDGWQATRFGEYTALTKSFPEIKKIPSIGGYHDNILNTEKIISLKPDLLLINKSQYADNNKRVEVLQKAGIPTVVLDYHALTAANHTQSTKILGELLNQKSTAESLNRRYLEIADIVRERVSNLPGSAKARRVYVETGSKGPGEYGNTYNKGVLWGGILNQLQANNIAADMKQPYAALSREYVLAHNPQIVIITGSIWQGAHDTDQMRMGLSVSPEEAQSRLRGFAARPEWKTLEAVKTGEIYGVDHGSLRSMVDYTYLMDLAKIIYPETFADFDPLAEYNRFWKTYLPEVDGSGTFFIKLER
;
A
#
# COMPACT_ATOMS: atom_id res chain seq x y z
N MET A 1 75.11 -12.88 70.18
CA MET A 1 75.02 -13.36 68.80
C MET A 1 73.54 -13.63 68.30
N GLY A 2 72.54 -13.25 69.10
CA GLY A 2 71.11 -13.53 68.82
C GLY A 2 70.32 -12.40 68.16
N ILE A 3 70.72 -11.16 68.24
CA ILE A 3 69.94 -9.98 67.82
C ILE A 3 70.06 -9.71 66.29
N ILE A 4 71.20 -10.00 65.67
CA ILE A 4 71.49 -9.74 64.26
C ILE A 4 70.75 -10.76 63.33
N ARG A 5 70.44 -12.00 63.78
CA ARG A 5 69.70 -12.99 63.02
C ARG A 5 68.18 -12.68 62.91
N LYS A 6 67.54 -12.07 63.91
CA LYS A 6 66.11 -11.70 63.88
C LYS A 6 65.84 -10.53 62.92
N ALA A 7 66.78 -9.56 62.82
CA ALA A 7 66.61 -8.39 61.96
C ALA A 7 66.69 -8.76 60.46
N LYS A 8 67.55 -9.73 60.03
CA LYS A 8 67.71 -10.16 58.68
C LYS A 8 66.48 -10.98 58.19
N THR A 9 65.84 -11.73 59.07
CA THR A 9 64.62 -12.55 58.73
C THR A 9 63.36 -11.70 58.61
N SER A 10 63.25 -10.62 59.38
CA SER A 10 62.13 -9.67 59.26
C SER A 10 62.20 -8.84 57.99
N TYR A 11 63.42 -8.34 57.67
CA TYR A 11 63.57 -7.55 56.40
C TYR A 11 63.33 -8.36 55.13
N ARG A 12 63.68 -9.65 55.10
CA ARG A 12 63.48 -10.53 53.99
C ARG A 12 62.00 -10.93 53.81
N ARG A 13 61.19 -10.99 54.89
CA ARG A 13 59.75 -11.21 54.85
C ARG A 13 58.99 -9.97 54.38
N GLN A 14 59.37 -8.77 54.75
CA GLN A 14 58.71 -7.55 54.30
C GLN A 14 58.99 -7.28 52.81
N SER A 15 60.23 -7.50 52.33
CA SER A 15 60.53 -7.34 50.87
C SER A 15 59.81 -8.32 49.99
N HIS A 16 59.56 -9.58 50.41
CA HIS A 16 58.72 -10.54 49.62
C HIS A 16 57.24 -10.20 49.64
N ALA A 17 56.68 -9.65 50.69
CA ALA A 17 55.33 -9.19 50.80
C ALA A 17 55.05 -8.00 49.85
N VAL A 18 55.96 -7.01 49.85
CA VAL A 18 55.83 -5.84 48.94
C VAL A 18 56.01 -6.22 47.47
N LEU A 19 56.91 -7.15 47.15
CA LEU A 19 57.05 -7.64 45.76
C LEU A 19 55.84 -8.46 45.29
N PHE A 20 55.18 -9.19 46.18
CA PHE A 20 53.96 -9.95 45.87
C PHE A 20 52.78 -9.03 45.65
N GLU A 21 52.59 -7.98 46.46
CA GLU A 21 51.54 -6.97 46.30
C GLU A 21 51.72 -6.15 45.00
N ILE A 22 52.97 -5.77 44.66
CA ILE A 22 53.27 -5.07 43.40
C ILE A 22 52.99 -5.96 42.19
N SER A 23 53.33 -7.26 42.26
CA SER A 23 53.03 -8.21 41.19
C SER A 23 51.54 -8.44 40.98
N ASP A 24 50.74 -8.52 42.07
CA ASP A 24 49.28 -8.68 42.02
C ASP A 24 48.60 -7.41 41.51
N MET A 25 49.08 -6.22 41.90
CA MET A 25 48.61 -4.95 41.42
C MET A 25 48.87 -4.73 39.91
N LEU A 26 50.08 -5.11 39.45
CA LEU A 26 50.44 -5.07 38.03
C LEU A 26 49.61 -6.09 37.22
N GLY A 27 49.37 -7.28 37.76
CA GLY A 27 48.51 -8.29 37.16
C GLY A 27 47.06 -7.81 36.97
N ARG A 28 46.51 -7.13 37.99
CA ARG A 28 45.16 -6.54 37.92
C ARG A 28 45.06 -5.37 36.95
N LEU A 29 46.11 -4.53 36.89
CA LEU A 29 46.20 -3.44 35.91
C LEU A 29 46.31 -3.98 34.47
N PHE A 30 47.06 -5.05 34.22
CA PHE A 30 47.13 -5.70 32.91
C PHE A 30 45.82 -6.38 32.52
N GLN A 31 45.13 -7.08 33.46
CA GLN A 31 43.81 -7.67 33.21
C GLN A 31 42.74 -6.61 32.92
N SER A 32 42.76 -5.49 33.64
CA SER A 32 41.85 -4.37 33.41
C SER A 32 42.09 -3.67 32.06
N ALA A 33 43.39 -3.49 31.69
CA ALA A 33 43.73 -2.90 30.38
C ALA A 33 43.36 -3.84 29.18
N THR A 34 43.53 -5.14 29.37
CA THR A 34 43.14 -6.12 28.34
C THR A 34 41.64 -6.22 28.18
N LEU A 35 40.85 -6.12 29.26
CA LEU A 35 39.39 -6.11 29.23
C LEU A 35 38.85 -4.85 28.56
N VAL A 36 39.44 -3.68 28.81
CA VAL A 36 39.06 -2.41 28.17
C VAL A 36 39.42 -2.42 26.68
N LEU A 37 40.52 -3.01 26.27
CA LEU A 37 40.87 -3.20 24.86
C LEU A 37 39.90 -4.21 24.13
N LEU A 38 39.50 -5.29 24.81
CA LEU A 38 38.51 -6.21 24.25
C LEU A 38 37.12 -5.59 24.12
N PHE A 39 36.68 -4.74 25.04
CA PHE A 39 35.41 -4.00 24.94
C PHE A 39 35.47 -2.85 23.91
N GLY A 40 36.62 -2.25 23.69
CA GLY A 40 36.84 -1.21 22.67
C GLY A 40 36.82 -1.72 21.24
N ILE A 41 37.11 -3.00 21.01
CA ILE A 41 37.11 -3.62 19.66
C ILE A 41 35.71 -4.12 19.27
N LEU A 42 34.76 -4.29 20.21
CA LEU A 42 33.39 -4.74 19.94
C LEU A 42 32.44 -3.64 19.49
N SER A 43 32.92 -2.39 19.41
CA SER A 43 32.14 -1.28 18.82
C SER A 43 32.49 -1.01 17.36
N LEU A 44 32.92 -2.03 16.60
CA LEU A 44 32.77 -1.97 15.15
C LEU A 44 31.28 -2.05 14.86
N SER A 45 30.64 -0.89 14.74
CA SER A 45 29.33 -0.80 14.08
C SER A 45 29.48 -1.52 12.74
N ALA A 46 28.96 -2.74 12.65
CA ALA A 46 28.84 -3.40 11.37
C ALA A 46 28.08 -2.43 10.47
N ALA A 47 28.77 -1.80 9.53
CA ALA A 47 28.11 -0.95 8.56
C ALA A 47 27.04 -1.86 7.92
N ALA A 48 25.77 -1.42 7.99
CA ALA A 48 24.69 -2.16 7.38
C ALA A 48 25.03 -2.39 5.91
N ALA A 49 24.80 -3.58 5.42
CA ALA A 49 25.05 -3.87 4.01
C ALA A 49 24.18 -2.94 3.15
N PRO A 50 24.72 -2.39 2.06
CA PRO A 50 23.98 -1.50 1.18
C PRO A 50 22.73 -2.21 0.65
N ILE A 51 21.61 -1.50 0.59
CA ILE A 51 20.34 -2.00 0.07
C ILE A 51 20.30 -1.69 -1.43
N THR A 52 20.16 -2.73 -2.24
CA THR A 52 20.04 -2.58 -3.69
C THR A 52 18.69 -3.11 -4.15
N VAL A 53 17.92 -2.28 -4.86
CA VAL A 53 16.62 -2.64 -5.43
C VAL A 53 16.57 -2.32 -6.93
N THR A 54 15.82 -3.13 -7.67
CA THR A 54 15.42 -2.82 -9.05
C THR A 54 13.97 -2.34 -9.03
N ASP A 55 13.73 -1.10 -9.42
CA ASP A 55 12.42 -0.47 -9.37
C ASP A 55 11.51 -0.81 -10.57
N LEU A 56 10.29 -0.27 -10.59
CA LEU A 56 9.31 -0.56 -11.65
C LEU A 56 9.60 0.14 -12.99
N GLU A 57 10.68 0.93 -13.08
CA GLU A 57 11.27 1.46 -14.31
C GLU A 57 12.56 0.70 -14.71
N ASN A 58 12.79 -0.50 -14.12
CA ASN A 58 13.96 -1.35 -14.33
C ASN A 58 15.29 -0.66 -14.01
N ARG A 59 15.29 0.34 -13.11
CA ARG A 59 16.50 1.03 -12.68
C ARG A 59 17.04 0.38 -11.40
N THR A 60 18.34 0.20 -11.33
CA THR A 60 19.01 -0.29 -10.12
C THR A 60 19.38 0.89 -9.22
N ILE A 61 18.84 0.92 -8.01
CA ILE A 61 19.09 1.94 -7.00
C ILE A 61 19.77 1.30 -5.80
N THR A 62 20.89 1.87 -5.36
CA THR A 62 21.64 1.42 -4.18
C THR A 62 21.63 2.50 -3.10
N LEU A 63 21.14 2.15 -1.92
CA LEU A 63 21.18 2.97 -0.72
C LEU A 63 22.28 2.46 0.21
N LYS A 64 22.98 3.38 0.88
CA LYS A 64 24.05 3.00 1.83
C LYS A 64 23.50 2.29 3.06
N ASP A 65 22.35 2.77 3.55
CA ASP A 65 21.69 2.31 4.78
C ASP A 65 20.16 2.29 4.60
N THR A 66 19.46 1.72 5.56
CA THR A 66 18.00 1.80 5.65
C THR A 66 17.55 3.26 5.75
N PRO A 67 16.71 3.76 4.82
CA PRO A 67 16.30 5.15 4.81
C PRO A 67 15.55 5.55 6.08
N GLN A 68 15.82 6.77 6.55
CA GLN A 68 15.23 7.35 7.76
C GLN A 68 14.45 8.65 7.50
N ARG A 69 14.60 9.25 6.32
CA ARG A 69 13.97 10.51 5.94
C ARG A 69 13.34 10.36 4.56
N ILE A 70 12.13 9.84 4.53
CA ILE A 70 11.48 9.39 3.30
C ILE A 70 10.43 10.41 2.86
N VAL A 71 10.49 10.82 1.60
CA VAL A 71 9.37 11.48 0.93
C VAL A 71 8.52 10.41 0.27
N VAL A 72 7.26 10.28 0.70
CA VAL A 72 6.30 9.34 0.11
C VAL A 72 5.40 10.09 -0.85
N GLY A 73 5.77 10.14 -2.12
CA GLY A 73 5.05 10.86 -3.18
C GLY A 73 3.75 10.18 -3.61
N ASN A 74 3.58 8.89 -3.32
CA ASN A 74 2.34 8.15 -3.55
C ASN A 74 2.31 6.88 -2.67
N TYR A 75 1.15 6.21 -2.59
CA TYR A 75 0.97 4.91 -1.92
C TYR A 75 1.30 4.89 -0.42
N ILE A 76 0.97 5.97 0.30
CA ILE A 76 1.19 6.03 1.76
C ILE A 76 0.54 4.84 2.49
N LEU A 77 -0.61 4.37 2.01
CA LEU A 77 -1.29 3.23 2.58
C LEU A 77 -0.46 1.95 2.45
N ASN A 78 0.07 1.66 1.25
CA ASN A 78 0.96 0.50 1.04
C ASN A 78 2.26 0.62 1.85
N PHE A 79 2.81 1.83 1.95
CA PHE A 79 3.98 2.12 2.77
C PHE A 79 3.74 1.75 4.24
N LEU A 80 2.59 2.16 4.80
CA LEU A 80 2.21 1.84 6.17
C LEU A 80 1.88 0.36 6.37
N MET A 81 1.22 -0.29 5.41
CA MET A 81 0.92 -1.73 5.47
C MET A 81 2.19 -2.59 5.52
N VAL A 82 3.23 -2.19 4.79
CA VAL A 82 4.53 -2.90 4.82
C VAL A 82 5.36 -2.50 6.03
N GLY A 83 5.47 -1.20 6.29
CA GLY A 83 6.36 -0.65 7.32
C GLY A 83 5.80 -0.66 8.74
N GLY A 84 4.48 -0.85 8.87
CA GLY A 84 3.74 -0.65 10.13
C GLY A 84 3.62 0.83 10.50
N ALA A 85 2.86 1.12 11.55
CA ALA A 85 2.61 2.47 12.08
C ALA A 85 3.91 3.24 12.39
N GLU A 86 4.91 2.57 12.95
CA GLU A 86 6.20 3.17 13.32
C GLU A 86 6.96 3.75 12.11
N SER A 87 6.73 3.23 10.90
CA SER A 87 7.35 3.74 9.68
C SER A 87 6.94 5.17 9.35
N LEU A 88 5.79 5.62 9.84
CA LEU A 88 5.33 7.00 9.66
C LEU A 88 6.32 8.03 10.22
N LYS A 89 7.05 7.69 11.27
CA LYS A 89 8.10 8.56 11.85
C LYS A 89 9.24 8.89 10.88
N LYS A 90 9.40 8.07 9.84
CA LYS A 90 10.39 8.29 8.78
C LYS A 90 9.88 9.19 7.66
N VAL A 91 8.58 9.46 7.61
CA VAL A 91 7.97 10.24 6.53
C VAL A 91 8.17 11.73 6.79
N VAL A 92 8.93 12.40 5.93
CA VAL A 92 9.24 13.84 6.04
C VAL A 92 8.40 14.73 5.13
N ALA A 93 7.73 14.15 4.14
CA ALA A 93 6.77 14.86 3.30
C ALA A 93 5.81 13.91 2.55
N LEU A 94 4.63 14.45 2.22
CA LEU A 94 3.54 13.78 1.49
C LEU A 94 2.93 14.75 0.47
N PRO A 95 2.24 14.27 -0.58
CA PRO A 95 1.41 15.11 -1.45
C PRO A 95 0.07 15.39 -0.77
N GLN A 96 0.00 16.43 0.07
CA GLN A 96 -1.18 16.75 0.87
C GLN A 96 -2.27 17.52 0.11
N ASP A 97 -1.85 18.28 -0.94
CA ASP A 97 -2.76 19.18 -1.63
C ASP A 97 -3.80 18.37 -2.42
N GLY A 98 -5.07 18.55 -2.09
CA GLY A 98 -6.17 17.81 -2.71
C GLY A 98 -6.37 16.36 -2.22
N TRP A 99 -5.54 15.82 -1.34
CA TRP A 99 -5.71 14.45 -0.83
C TRP A 99 -7.06 14.27 -0.14
N GLN A 100 -7.38 15.16 0.81
CA GLN A 100 -8.69 15.15 1.48
C GLN A 100 -9.87 15.28 0.49
N ALA A 101 -9.70 16.06 -0.59
CA ALA A 101 -10.75 16.28 -1.57
C ALA A 101 -11.00 15.08 -2.49
N THR A 102 -9.99 14.23 -2.67
CA THR A 102 -10.03 13.17 -3.69
C THR A 102 -10.04 11.75 -3.11
N ARG A 103 -9.60 11.62 -1.85
CA ARG A 103 -9.52 10.36 -1.09
C ARG A 103 -9.99 10.57 0.35
N PHE A 104 -11.15 11.19 0.51
CA PHE A 104 -11.67 11.60 1.81
C PHE A 104 -11.72 10.47 2.84
N GLY A 105 -12.19 9.30 2.45
CA GLY A 105 -12.28 8.13 3.34
C GLY A 105 -10.90 7.69 3.85
N GLU A 106 -9.93 7.53 2.96
CA GLU A 106 -8.54 7.18 3.30
C GLU A 106 -7.90 8.27 4.18
N TYR A 107 -7.99 9.54 3.75
CA TYR A 107 -7.45 10.68 4.50
C TYR A 107 -8.03 10.74 5.92
N THR A 108 -9.35 10.59 6.05
CA THR A 108 -10.02 10.66 7.34
C THR A 108 -9.65 9.51 8.25
N ALA A 109 -9.64 8.28 7.74
CA ALA A 109 -9.26 7.10 8.50
C ALA A 109 -7.79 7.20 8.99
N LEU A 110 -6.87 7.54 8.09
CA LEU A 110 -5.45 7.68 8.44
C LEU A 110 -5.21 8.83 9.40
N THR A 111 -5.80 10.01 9.19
CA THR A 111 -5.59 11.18 10.08
C THR A 111 -6.33 11.08 11.42
N LYS A 112 -7.32 10.20 11.54
CA LYS A 112 -7.94 9.84 12.83
C LYS A 112 -6.99 8.98 13.66
N SER A 113 -6.36 8.00 13.04
CA SER A 113 -5.42 7.07 13.70
C SER A 113 -4.02 7.68 13.89
N PHE A 114 -3.58 8.51 12.96
CA PHE A 114 -2.27 9.15 12.92
C PHE A 114 -2.43 10.68 12.74
N PRO A 115 -2.82 11.44 13.77
CA PRO A 115 -3.06 12.88 13.65
C PRO A 115 -1.85 13.70 13.18
N GLU A 116 -0.64 13.19 13.40
CA GLU A 116 0.62 13.77 12.95
C GLU A 116 0.73 13.87 11.42
N ILE A 117 0.01 13.07 10.65
CA ILE A 117 -0.05 13.16 9.20
C ILE A 117 -0.41 14.58 8.74
N LYS A 118 -1.34 15.24 9.45
CA LYS A 118 -1.76 16.62 9.14
C LYS A 118 -0.63 17.66 9.26
N LYS A 119 0.44 17.32 9.98
CA LYS A 119 1.59 18.20 10.21
C LYS A 119 2.76 17.92 9.28
N ILE A 120 2.70 16.81 8.53
CA ILE A 120 3.75 16.45 7.56
C ILE A 120 3.71 17.47 6.41
N PRO A 121 4.87 18.05 6.00
CA PRO A 121 4.94 19.02 4.92
C PRO A 121 4.36 18.48 3.60
N SER A 122 3.63 19.35 2.85
CA SER A 122 3.21 19.02 1.49
C SER A 122 4.34 19.22 0.48
N ILE A 123 4.40 18.34 -0.52
CA ILE A 123 5.29 18.43 -1.69
C ILE A 123 4.54 18.72 -2.98
N GLY A 124 3.24 19.00 -2.90
CA GLY A 124 2.37 19.25 -4.05
C GLY A 124 1.09 18.45 -3.99
N GLY A 125 0.41 18.36 -5.11
CA GLY A 125 -0.91 17.78 -5.21
C GLY A 125 -0.91 16.25 -5.28
N TYR A 126 -1.98 15.69 -4.74
CA TYR A 126 -2.20 14.24 -4.73
C TYR A 126 -2.48 13.67 -6.13
N HIS A 127 -3.04 14.50 -7.03
CA HIS A 127 -3.47 14.07 -8.37
C HIS A 127 -2.76 14.76 -9.53
N ASP A 128 -2.12 15.89 -9.31
CA ASP A 128 -1.48 16.66 -10.38
C ASP A 128 -0.09 16.12 -10.75
N ASN A 129 0.38 15.10 -10.04
CA ASN A 129 1.70 14.49 -10.16
C ASN A 129 2.88 15.49 -10.01
N ILE A 130 2.64 16.73 -9.63
CA ILE A 130 3.69 17.76 -9.55
C ILE A 130 4.56 17.54 -8.32
N LEU A 131 5.86 17.45 -8.52
CA LEU A 131 6.84 17.37 -7.43
C LEU A 131 7.44 18.76 -7.17
N ASN A 132 7.24 19.30 -5.97
CA ASN A 132 7.92 20.52 -5.54
C ASN A 132 9.39 20.20 -5.20
N THR A 133 10.26 20.31 -6.21
CA THR A 133 11.68 19.94 -6.13
C THR A 133 12.42 20.72 -5.06
N GLU A 134 12.19 22.05 -4.98
CA GLU A 134 12.84 22.91 -3.98
C GLU A 134 12.46 22.51 -2.56
N LYS A 135 11.17 22.24 -2.32
CA LYS A 135 10.69 21.77 -1.04
C LYS A 135 11.31 20.44 -0.67
N ILE A 136 11.35 19.48 -1.60
CA ILE A 136 11.96 18.17 -1.38
C ILE A 136 13.43 18.32 -0.99
N ILE A 137 14.22 19.09 -1.75
CA ILE A 137 15.65 19.32 -1.45
C ILE A 137 15.83 19.97 -0.07
N SER A 138 14.99 20.94 0.28
CA SER A 138 15.08 21.63 1.59
C SER A 138 14.86 20.70 2.79
N LEU A 139 14.08 19.64 2.62
CA LEU A 139 13.80 18.65 3.64
C LEU A 139 14.92 17.61 3.81
N LYS A 140 15.91 17.59 2.89
CA LYS A 140 17.06 16.68 2.93
C LYS A 140 16.65 15.22 3.16
N PRO A 141 15.76 14.64 2.32
CA PRO A 141 15.40 13.24 2.44
C PRO A 141 16.55 12.36 1.96
N ASP A 142 16.56 11.13 2.45
CA ASP A 142 17.48 10.07 1.99
C ASP A 142 16.81 9.11 0.99
N LEU A 143 15.50 9.28 0.76
CA LEU A 143 14.74 8.53 -0.24
C LEU A 143 13.50 9.30 -0.69
N LEU A 144 13.20 9.23 -2.00
CA LEU A 144 11.93 9.64 -2.60
C LEU A 144 11.25 8.40 -3.22
N LEU A 145 10.00 8.13 -2.81
CA LEU A 145 9.13 7.10 -3.40
C LEU A 145 8.08 7.78 -4.27
N ILE A 146 7.94 7.37 -5.52
CA ILE A 146 6.95 7.91 -6.47
C ILE A 146 6.32 6.78 -7.29
N ASN A 147 5.21 7.08 -7.96
CA ASN A 147 4.61 6.16 -8.92
C ASN A 147 5.13 6.39 -10.35
N LYS A 148 4.78 5.49 -11.28
CA LYS A 148 5.20 5.56 -12.69
C LYS A 148 4.74 6.85 -13.38
N SER A 149 3.51 7.32 -13.12
CA SER A 149 3.00 8.55 -13.73
C SER A 149 3.80 9.77 -13.24
N GLN A 150 4.03 9.85 -11.92
CA GLN A 150 4.87 10.92 -11.36
C GLN A 150 6.28 10.91 -11.95
N TYR A 151 6.86 9.71 -12.13
CA TYR A 151 8.17 9.59 -12.77
C TYR A 151 8.14 10.10 -14.22
N ALA A 152 7.17 9.66 -15.03
CA ALA A 152 7.02 10.07 -16.41
C ALA A 152 6.82 11.59 -16.56
N ASP A 153 5.97 12.19 -15.70
CA ASP A 153 5.64 13.61 -15.75
C ASP A 153 6.76 14.51 -15.19
N ASN A 154 7.70 13.95 -14.41
CA ASN A 154 8.73 14.71 -13.71
C ASN A 154 10.17 14.25 -13.99
N ASN A 155 10.46 13.61 -15.12
CA ASN A 155 11.79 13.07 -15.43
C ASN A 155 12.93 14.08 -15.16
N LYS A 156 12.81 15.31 -15.64
CA LYS A 156 13.83 16.35 -15.43
C LYS A 156 13.97 16.75 -13.96
N ARG A 157 12.86 16.79 -13.21
CA ARG A 157 12.89 17.08 -11.77
C ARG A 157 13.54 15.95 -10.98
N VAL A 158 13.26 14.70 -11.35
CA VAL A 158 13.90 13.53 -10.76
C VAL A 158 15.41 13.55 -10.99
N GLU A 159 15.86 13.91 -12.19
CA GLU A 159 17.31 14.08 -12.45
C GLU A 159 17.94 15.15 -11.55
N VAL A 160 17.25 16.27 -11.31
CA VAL A 160 17.73 17.32 -10.39
C VAL A 160 17.83 16.78 -8.96
N LEU A 161 16.82 16.04 -8.50
CA LEU A 161 16.82 15.42 -7.18
C LEU A 161 17.96 14.40 -7.02
N GLN A 162 18.18 13.56 -8.03
CA GLN A 162 19.28 12.59 -8.04
C GLN A 162 20.66 13.29 -8.00
N LYS A 163 20.85 14.38 -8.75
CA LYS A 163 22.08 15.20 -8.68
C LYS A 163 22.27 15.86 -7.31
N ALA A 164 21.18 16.14 -6.61
CA ALA A 164 21.21 16.62 -5.22
C ALA A 164 21.45 15.49 -4.19
N GLY A 165 21.70 14.26 -4.64
CA GLY A 165 21.97 13.10 -3.77
C GLY A 165 20.73 12.45 -3.18
N ILE A 166 19.53 12.71 -3.74
CA ILE A 166 18.27 12.12 -3.30
C ILE A 166 17.89 10.97 -4.24
N PRO A 167 18.11 9.71 -3.83
CA PRO A 167 17.71 8.54 -4.60
C PRO A 167 16.18 8.48 -4.75
N THR A 168 15.72 8.12 -5.95
CA THR A 168 14.30 8.01 -6.27
C THR A 168 13.97 6.60 -6.71
N VAL A 169 12.99 5.98 -6.06
CA VAL A 169 12.49 4.64 -6.37
C VAL A 169 11.06 4.73 -6.89
N VAL A 170 10.80 4.07 -8.00
CA VAL A 170 9.48 4.02 -8.65
C VAL A 170 8.76 2.73 -8.27
N LEU A 171 7.53 2.89 -7.77
CA LEU A 171 6.60 1.82 -7.46
C LEU A 171 5.41 1.83 -8.43
N ASP A 172 4.69 0.72 -8.55
CA ASP A 172 3.48 0.68 -9.38
C ASP A 172 2.41 -0.23 -8.80
N TYR A 173 1.41 0.39 -8.18
CA TYR A 173 0.15 -0.27 -7.79
C TYR A 173 -1.02 0.16 -8.70
N HIS A 174 -0.79 1.02 -9.70
CA HIS A 174 -1.83 1.46 -10.64
C HIS A 174 -2.13 0.46 -11.74
N ALA A 175 -1.17 -0.36 -12.12
CA ALA A 175 -1.38 -1.38 -13.14
C ALA A 175 -2.36 -2.49 -12.72
N LEU A 176 -2.68 -2.62 -11.42
CA LEU A 176 -3.55 -3.65 -10.84
C LEU A 176 -3.19 -5.08 -11.31
N THR A 177 -1.90 -5.35 -11.42
CA THR A 177 -1.38 -6.68 -11.75
C THR A 177 -0.66 -7.27 -10.54
N ALA A 178 -0.81 -8.56 -10.32
CA ALA A 178 -0.11 -9.25 -9.23
C ALA A 178 1.41 -9.05 -9.31
N ALA A 179 1.99 -9.03 -10.51
CA ALA A 179 3.42 -8.82 -10.71
C ALA A 179 3.89 -7.45 -10.19
N ASN A 180 3.21 -6.35 -10.59
CA ASN A 180 3.61 -5.01 -10.19
C ASN A 180 3.36 -4.75 -8.71
N HIS A 181 2.22 -5.24 -8.16
CA HIS A 181 1.90 -5.14 -6.74
C HIS A 181 2.94 -5.85 -5.87
N THR A 182 3.23 -7.11 -6.19
CA THR A 182 4.16 -7.91 -5.39
C THR A 182 5.61 -7.43 -5.52
N GLN A 183 6.02 -6.95 -6.70
CA GLN A 183 7.35 -6.36 -6.88
C GLN A 183 7.46 -5.03 -6.10
N SER A 184 6.47 -4.14 -6.17
CA SER A 184 6.44 -2.89 -5.39
C SER A 184 6.48 -3.14 -3.89
N THR A 185 5.72 -4.12 -3.42
CA THR A 185 5.68 -4.53 -2.01
C THR A 185 7.00 -5.12 -1.55
N LYS A 186 7.64 -5.96 -2.39
CA LYS A 186 8.98 -6.49 -2.11
C LYS A 186 10.01 -5.36 -1.97
N ILE A 187 9.99 -4.38 -2.87
CA ILE A 187 10.86 -3.21 -2.81
C ILE A 187 10.66 -2.45 -1.50
N LEU A 188 9.40 -2.18 -1.10
CA LEU A 188 9.12 -1.55 0.20
C LEU A 188 9.67 -2.37 1.37
N GLY A 189 9.50 -3.70 1.33
CA GLY A 189 10.05 -4.61 2.35
C GLY A 189 11.57 -4.52 2.49
N GLU A 190 12.31 -4.43 1.37
CA GLU A 190 13.76 -4.22 1.36
C GLU A 190 14.14 -2.85 1.93
N LEU A 191 13.50 -1.78 1.45
CA LEU A 191 13.80 -0.39 1.84
C LEU A 191 13.47 -0.11 3.31
N LEU A 192 12.42 -0.72 3.85
CA LEU A 192 11.95 -0.50 5.23
C LEU A 192 12.49 -1.55 6.22
N ASN A 193 13.30 -2.50 5.76
CA ASN A 193 13.75 -3.66 6.54
C ASN A 193 12.57 -4.48 7.12
N GLN A 194 11.53 -4.69 6.30
CA GLN A 194 10.28 -5.39 6.62
C GLN A 194 9.99 -6.52 5.62
N LYS A 195 11.02 -7.31 5.28
CA LYS A 195 10.94 -8.38 4.29
C LYS A 195 9.85 -9.41 4.61
N SER A 196 9.77 -9.85 5.86
CA SER A 196 8.79 -10.86 6.28
C SER A 196 7.35 -10.39 6.11
N THR A 197 7.07 -9.11 6.41
CA THR A 197 5.75 -8.50 6.20
C THR A 197 5.42 -8.42 4.72
N ALA A 198 6.37 -7.95 3.90
CA ALA A 198 6.20 -7.88 2.45
C ALA A 198 5.97 -9.27 1.82
N GLU A 199 6.71 -10.29 2.26
CA GLU A 199 6.54 -11.67 1.82
C GLU A 199 5.17 -12.23 2.22
N SER A 200 4.68 -11.93 3.42
CA SER A 200 3.36 -12.34 3.87
C SER A 200 2.24 -11.72 3.04
N LEU A 201 2.33 -10.39 2.78
CA LEU A 201 1.42 -9.67 1.89
C LEU A 201 1.41 -10.27 0.49
N ASN A 202 2.60 -10.47 -0.10
CA ASN A 202 2.76 -10.99 -1.44
C ASN A 202 2.23 -12.41 -1.59
N ARG A 203 2.52 -13.29 -0.62
CA ARG A 203 2.05 -14.68 -0.62
C ARG A 203 0.52 -14.73 -0.66
N ARG A 204 -0.16 -13.94 0.17
CA ARG A 204 -1.63 -13.94 0.20
C ARG A 204 -2.23 -13.38 -1.07
N TYR A 205 -1.67 -12.29 -1.60
CA TYR A 205 -2.10 -11.70 -2.86
C TYR A 205 -2.00 -12.72 -4.02
N LEU A 206 -0.84 -13.37 -4.14
CA LEU A 206 -0.60 -14.36 -5.19
C LEU A 206 -1.48 -15.60 -5.04
N GLU A 207 -1.66 -16.10 -3.82
CA GLU A 207 -2.53 -17.25 -3.53
C GLU A 207 -3.95 -17.01 -4.08
N ILE A 208 -4.55 -15.87 -3.79
CA ILE A 208 -5.88 -15.55 -4.30
C ILE A 208 -5.89 -15.36 -5.82
N ALA A 209 -4.91 -14.65 -6.36
CA ALA A 209 -4.82 -14.46 -7.82
C ALA A 209 -4.68 -15.80 -8.57
N ASP A 210 -3.92 -16.74 -8.01
CA ASP A 210 -3.72 -18.07 -8.59
C ASP A 210 -4.99 -18.95 -8.50
N ILE A 211 -5.67 -18.94 -7.33
CA ILE A 211 -6.94 -19.64 -7.16
C ILE A 211 -7.98 -19.13 -8.19
N VAL A 212 -8.10 -17.80 -8.32
CA VAL A 212 -9.03 -17.20 -9.26
C VAL A 212 -8.69 -17.60 -10.71
N ARG A 213 -7.41 -17.45 -11.08
CA ARG A 213 -6.95 -17.81 -12.43
C ARG A 213 -7.23 -19.29 -12.76
N GLU A 214 -6.93 -20.20 -11.85
CA GLU A 214 -7.14 -21.63 -12.03
C GLU A 214 -8.62 -21.95 -12.19
N ARG A 215 -9.47 -21.50 -11.27
CA ARG A 215 -10.90 -21.78 -11.31
C ARG A 215 -11.57 -21.19 -12.57
N VAL A 216 -11.23 -19.94 -12.92
CA VAL A 216 -11.78 -19.28 -14.11
C VAL A 216 -11.32 -19.95 -15.40
N SER A 217 -10.07 -20.41 -15.51
CA SER A 217 -9.57 -21.08 -16.70
C SER A 217 -10.31 -22.40 -16.98
N ASN A 218 -10.79 -23.06 -15.94
CA ASN A 218 -11.52 -24.33 -16.02
C ASN A 218 -13.04 -24.15 -16.28
N LEU A 219 -13.55 -22.92 -16.28
CA LEU A 219 -14.97 -22.66 -16.55
C LEU A 219 -15.32 -22.85 -18.03
N PRO A 220 -16.51 -23.46 -18.34
CA PRO A 220 -16.99 -23.51 -19.69
C PRO A 220 -17.30 -22.11 -20.26
N GLY A 221 -17.19 -21.94 -21.57
CA GLY A 221 -17.45 -20.66 -22.24
C GLY A 221 -18.84 -20.08 -21.96
N SER A 222 -19.86 -20.95 -21.78
CA SER A 222 -21.22 -20.54 -21.41
C SER A 222 -21.31 -19.82 -20.06
N ALA A 223 -20.48 -20.21 -19.06
CA ALA A 223 -20.43 -19.54 -17.77
C ALA A 223 -19.87 -18.12 -17.91
N LYS A 224 -18.98 -17.86 -18.88
CA LYS A 224 -18.32 -16.57 -19.14
C LYS A 224 -19.18 -15.62 -20.02
N ALA A 225 -20.36 -16.03 -20.45
CA ALA A 225 -21.18 -15.27 -21.37
C ALA A 225 -21.97 -14.12 -20.73
N ARG A 226 -22.08 -14.09 -19.37
CA ARG A 226 -22.84 -13.04 -18.68
C ARG A 226 -22.20 -11.67 -18.90
N ARG A 227 -23.00 -10.75 -19.47
CA ARG A 227 -22.55 -9.39 -19.78
C ARG A 227 -22.47 -8.56 -18.50
N VAL A 228 -21.30 -7.95 -18.28
CA VAL A 228 -21.00 -7.12 -17.11
C VAL A 228 -20.77 -5.68 -17.54
N TYR A 229 -21.44 -4.76 -16.87
CA TYR A 229 -21.21 -3.32 -16.99
C TYR A 229 -20.69 -2.77 -15.66
N VAL A 230 -19.53 -2.11 -15.68
CA VAL A 230 -19.00 -1.39 -14.54
C VAL A 230 -19.01 0.11 -14.82
N GLU A 231 -19.54 0.89 -13.90
CA GLU A 231 -19.61 2.34 -14.00
C GLU A 231 -19.07 3.00 -12.74
N THR A 232 -18.25 4.05 -12.89
CA THR A 232 -17.84 4.89 -11.77
C THR A 232 -18.98 5.83 -11.41
N GLY A 233 -19.51 5.69 -10.20
CA GLY A 233 -20.65 6.47 -9.72
C GLY A 233 -20.32 7.90 -9.28
N SER A 234 -19.21 8.48 -9.75
CA SER A 234 -18.74 9.82 -9.33
C SER A 234 -19.62 10.98 -9.82
N LYS A 235 -20.43 10.74 -10.84
CA LYS A 235 -21.34 11.75 -11.41
C LYS A 235 -22.78 11.66 -10.90
N GLY A 236 -23.07 10.68 -10.07
CA GLY A 236 -24.42 10.39 -9.61
C GLY A 236 -25.30 9.71 -10.69
N PRO A 237 -26.58 9.41 -10.37
CA PRO A 237 -27.47 8.68 -11.26
C PRO A 237 -27.92 9.47 -12.51
N GLY A 238 -27.80 10.80 -12.48
CA GLY A 238 -28.24 11.68 -13.59
C GLY A 238 -27.35 11.59 -14.84
N GLU A 239 -26.10 11.23 -14.66
CA GLU A 239 -25.12 11.08 -15.75
C GLU A 239 -24.45 9.72 -15.71
N TYR A 240 -24.03 9.23 -16.91
CA TYR A 240 -23.20 8.03 -16.99
C TYR A 240 -21.76 8.37 -16.64
N GLY A 241 -21.20 7.66 -15.68
CA GLY A 241 -19.80 7.76 -15.30
C GLY A 241 -18.88 6.97 -16.25
N ASN A 242 -17.60 7.05 -15.98
CA ASN A 242 -16.61 6.29 -16.74
C ASN A 242 -16.78 4.79 -16.52
N THR A 243 -16.61 4.03 -17.59
CA THR A 243 -16.33 2.61 -17.58
C THR A 243 -14.90 2.37 -18.08
N TYR A 244 -14.44 1.12 -18.13
CA TYR A 244 -13.03 0.78 -18.31
C TYR A 244 -12.86 -0.31 -19.35
N ASN A 245 -11.93 -0.12 -20.28
CA ASN A 245 -11.53 -1.18 -21.20
C ASN A 245 -10.75 -2.29 -20.45
N LYS A 246 -10.50 -3.42 -21.14
CA LYS A 246 -9.82 -4.60 -20.56
C LYS A 246 -8.39 -4.36 -20.04
N GLY A 247 -7.79 -3.21 -20.29
CA GLY A 247 -6.39 -2.91 -19.92
C GLY A 247 -6.21 -2.14 -18.61
N VAL A 248 -7.29 -1.59 -18.03
CA VAL A 248 -7.14 -0.67 -16.89
C VAL A 248 -8.19 -0.90 -15.79
N LEU A 249 -7.76 -0.71 -14.54
CA LEU A 249 -8.61 -0.68 -13.34
C LEU A 249 -9.65 -1.83 -13.33
N TRP A 250 -10.92 -1.52 -13.17
CA TRP A 250 -12.01 -2.50 -13.11
C TRP A 250 -12.11 -3.36 -14.37
N GLY A 251 -11.85 -2.77 -15.54
CA GLY A 251 -11.79 -3.55 -16.78
C GLY A 251 -10.65 -4.56 -16.79
N GLY A 252 -9.50 -4.22 -16.19
CA GLY A 252 -8.38 -5.13 -15.99
C GLY A 252 -8.73 -6.30 -15.04
N ILE A 253 -9.47 -6.03 -13.95
CA ILE A 253 -9.96 -7.08 -13.05
C ILE A 253 -10.97 -7.99 -13.79
N LEU A 254 -11.91 -7.42 -14.53
CA LEU A 254 -12.85 -8.20 -15.34
C LEU A 254 -12.13 -9.07 -16.39
N ASN A 255 -11.03 -8.56 -16.95
CA ASN A 255 -10.22 -9.33 -17.91
C ASN A 255 -9.51 -10.51 -17.23
N GLN A 256 -8.98 -10.34 -16.01
CA GLN A 256 -8.43 -11.46 -15.22
C GLN A 256 -9.49 -12.53 -14.93
N LEU A 257 -10.73 -12.13 -14.73
CA LEU A 257 -11.88 -13.01 -14.56
C LEU A 257 -12.40 -13.59 -15.87
N GLN A 258 -11.84 -13.22 -17.02
CA GLN A 258 -12.36 -13.57 -18.35
C GLN A 258 -13.86 -13.27 -18.49
N ALA A 259 -14.33 -12.22 -17.83
CA ALA A 259 -15.72 -11.81 -17.83
C ALA A 259 -16.07 -11.06 -19.14
N ASN A 260 -17.32 -11.17 -19.56
CA ASN A 260 -17.84 -10.46 -20.73
C ASN A 260 -18.12 -8.98 -20.37
N ASN A 261 -17.07 -8.17 -20.27
CA ASN A 261 -17.16 -6.74 -20.06
C ASN A 261 -17.67 -6.06 -21.34
N ILE A 262 -18.83 -5.39 -21.30
CA ILE A 262 -19.38 -4.69 -22.47
C ILE A 262 -18.49 -3.54 -22.97
N ALA A 263 -17.57 -3.05 -22.16
CA ALA A 263 -16.62 -1.98 -22.48
C ALA A 263 -15.22 -2.48 -22.87
N ALA A 264 -15.00 -3.82 -22.95
CA ALA A 264 -13.66 -4.41 -23.09
C ALA A 264 -12.82 -3.84 -24.24
N ASP A 265 -13.46 -3.58 -25.38
CA ASP A 265 -12.82 -3.18 -26.62
C ASP A 265 -12.90 -1.67 -26.90
N MET A 266 -13.23 -0.87 -25.91
CA MET A 266 -13.14 0.58 -26.04
C MET A 266 -11.70 1.01 -26.39
N LYS A 267 -11.56 2.00 -27.30
CA LYS A 267 -10.26 2.56 -27.68
C LYS A 267 -9.62 3.33 -26.54
N GLN A 268 -10.42 4.12 -25.82
CA GLN A 268 -9.98 4.87 -24.66
C GLN A 268 -9.81 3.91 -23.46
N PRO A 269 -8.80 4.16 -22.60
CA PRO A 269 -8.64 3.38 -21.37
C PRO A 269 -9.88 3.43 -20.48
N TYR A 270 -10.50 4.60 -20.39
CA TYR A 270 -11.76 4.85 -19.68
C TYR A 270 -12.54 5.99 -20.35
N ALA A 271 -13.85 5.85 -20.42
CA ALA A 271 -14.79 6.86 -20.90
C ALA A 271 -16.21 6.47 -20.46
N ALA A 272 -17.15 7.40 -20.51
CA ALA A 272 -18.56 7.07 -20.38
C ALA A 272 -19.06 6.40 -21.67
N LEU A 273 -19.87 5.35 -21.53
CA LEU A 273 -20.63 4.80 -22.65
C LEU A 273 -21.92 5.60 -22.87
N SER A 274 -22.45 5.62 -24.10
CA SER A 274 -23.76 6.19 -24.33
C SER A 274 -24.88 5.33 -23.72
N ARG A 275 -26.00 5.96 -23.39
CA ARG A 275 -27.18 5.27 -22.84
C ARG A 275 -27.65 4.16 -23.80
N GLU A 276 -27.70 4.49 -25.07
CA GLU A 276 -28.13 3.56 -26.13
C GLU A 276 -27.23 2.33 -26.23
N TYR A 277 -25.92 2.54 -26.07
CA TYR A 277 -24.93 1.45 -26.04
C TYR A 277 -25.18 0.48 -24.88
N VAL A 278 -25.33 1.01 -23.66
CA VAL A 278 -25.63 0.19 -22.50
C VAL A 278 -26.94 -0.57 -22.62
N LEU A 279 -28.01 0.09 -23.12
CA LEU A 279 -29.30 -0.53 -23.32
C LEU A 279 -29.25 -1.62 -24.38
N ALA A 280 -28.56 -1.38 -25.50
CA ALA A 280 -28.43 -2.37 -26.60
C ALA A 280 -27.66 -3.62 -26.16
N HIS A 281 -26.64 -3.45 -25.30
CA HIS A 281 -25.86 -4.58 -24.76
C HIS A 281 -26.57 -5.31 -23.61
N ASN A 282 -27.60 -4.67 -23.02
CA ASN A 282 -28.43 -5.25 -21.96
C ASN A 282 -27.63 -6.06 -20.92
N PRO A 283 -26.78 -5.45 -20.09
CA PRO A 283 -25.94 -6.16 -19.13
C PRO A 283 -26.80 -6.95 -18.13
N GLN A 284 -26.30 -8.12 -17.77
CA GLN A 284 -26.90 -9.02 -16.78
C GLN A 284 -26.38 -8.77 -15.36
N ILE A 285 -25.26 -8.06 -15.28
CA ILE A 285 -24.66 -7.61 -14.03
C ILE A 285 -24.28 -6.14 -14.22
N VAL A 286 -24.69 -5.30 -13.28
CA VAL A 286 -24.29 -3.90 -13.21
C VAL A 286 -23.54 -3.65 -11.89
N ILE A 287 -22.36 -3.06 -11.97
CA ILE A 287 -21.53 -2.72 -10.83
C ILE A 287 -21.30 -1.21 -10.84
N ILE A 288 -21.77 -0.51 -9.80
CA ILE A 288 -21.53 0.91 -9.61
C ILE A 288 -20.39 1.06 -8.60
N THR A 289 -19.26 1.58 -9.05
CA THR A 289 -18.13 1.79 -8.15
C THR A 289 -18.22 3.15 -7.49
N GLY A 290 -17.95 3.19 -6.19
CA GLY A 290 -18.12 4.37 -5.34
C GLY A 290 -16.88 4.71 -4.53
N SER A 291 -16.83 5.96 -4.07
CA SER A 291 -15.87 6.45 -3.09
C SER A 291 -16.43 7.69 -2.42
N ILE A 292 -15.75 8.27 -1.45
CA ILE A 292 -16.12 9.61 -0.96
C ILE A 292 -15.26 10.63 -1.71
N TRP A 293 -15.81 11.19 -2.77
CA TRP A 293 -15.21 12.33 -3.48
C TRP A 293 -15.72 13.63 -2.85
N GLN A 294 -14.88 14.24 -2.00
CA GLN A 294 -15.22 15.54 -1.43
C GLN A 294 -15.10 16.62 -2.51
N GLY A 295 -15.97 17.62 -2.45
CA GLY A 295 -15.93 18.77 -3.37
C GLY A 295 -16.82 18.64 -4.60
N ALA A 296 -17.33 17.47 -4.91
CA ALA A 296 -18.52 17.39 -5.72
C ALA A 296 -19.68 17.85 -4.83
N HIS A 297 -20.26 19.00 -5.14
CA HIS A 297 -21.49 19.50 -4.50
C HIS A 297 -22.67 18.56 -4.75
N ASP A 298 -22.46 17.55 -5.55
CA ASP A 298 -23.41 16.54 -5.88
C ASP A 298 -23.51 15.51 -4.76
N THR A 299 -24.64 15.54 -4.12
CA THR A 299 -25.00 14.63 -3.05
C THR A 299 -25.35 13.24 -3.52
N ASP A 300 -25.50 13.02 -4.85
CA ASP A 300 -26.03 11.76 -5.41
C ASP A 300 -24.95 10.77 -5.89
N GLN A 301 -23.67 11.11 -5.70
CA GLN A 301 -22.57 10.21 -6.03
C GLN A 301 -22.66 8.89 -5.25
N MET A 302 -22.24 7.80 -5.89
CA MET A 302 -22.09 6.53 -5.20
C MET A 302 -21.03 6.65 -4.13
N ARG A 303 -21.42 6.48 -2.88
CA ARG A 303 -20.52 6.48 -1.73
C ARG A 303 -20.28 5.06 -1.26
N MET A 304 -19.02 4.69 -1.18
CA MET A 304 -18.52 3.39 -0.72
C MET A 304 -17.20 3.59 0.02
N GLY A 305 -16.78 2.58 0.75
CA GLY A 305 -15.48 2.53 1.39
C GLY A 305 -15.49 2.89 2.87
N LEU A 306 -14.34 3.28 3.37
CA LEU A 306 -14.11 3.60 4.78
C LEU A 306 -15.11 4.61 5.31
N SER A 307 -15.69 4.32 6.49
CA SER A 307 -16.65 5.17 7.21
C SER A 307 -18.01 5.38 6.51
N VAL A 308 -18.33 4.67 5.44
CA VAL A 308 -19.64 4.70 4.79
C VAL A 308 -20.53 3.61 5.41
N SER A 309 -21.76 3.98 5.83
CA SER A 309 -22.69 2.99 6.37
C SER A 309 -23.35 2.18 5.24
N PRO A 310 -23.81 0.94 5.53
CA PRO A 310 -24.56 0.14 4.56
C PRO A 310 -25.85 0.84 4.09
N GLU A 311 -26.55 1.55 4.98
CA GLU A 311 -27.80 2.28 4.67
C GLU A 311 -27.53 3.40 3.68
N GLU A 312 -26.46 4.18 3.87
CA GLU A 312 -26.07 5.23 2.92
C GLU A 312 -25.73 4.62 1.56
N ALA A 313 -24.89 3.61 1.53
CA ALA A 313 -24.50 2.93 0.28
C ALA A 313 -25.71 2.34 -0.45
N GLN A 314 -26.65 1.70 0.26
CA GLN A 314 -27.89 1.18 -0.32
C GLN A 314 -28.78 2.30 -0.88
N SER A 315 -28.93 3.40 -0.13
CA SER A 315 -29.70 4.56 -0.60
C SER A 315 -29.15 5.12 -1.91
N ARG A 316 -27.81 5.26 -2.01
CA ARG A 316 -27.15 5.72 -3.22
C ARG A 316 -27.31 4.74 -4.38
N LEU A 317 -27.11 3.46 -4.15
CA LEU A 317 -27.24 2.42 -5.17
C LEU A 317 -28.66 2.33 -5.74
N ARG A 318 -29.69 2.52 -4.90
CA ARG A 318 -31.08 2.62 -5.33
C ARG A 318 -31.30 3.76 -6.34
N GLY A 319 -30.63 4.91 -6.15
CA GLY A 319 -30.69 6.02 -7.09
C GLY A 319 -30.22 5.63 -8.49
N PHE A 320 -29.12 4.90 -8.60
CA PHE A 320 -28.63 4.40 -9.90
C PHE A 320 -29.58 3.38 -10.53
N ALA A 321 -30.10 2.45 -9.75
CA ALA A 321 -31.06 1.45 -10.22
C ALA A 321 -32.38 2.06 -10.69
N ALA A 322 -32.74 3.22 -10.15
CA ALA A 322 -33.98 3.95 -10.47
C ALA A 322 -33.91 4.76 -11.78
N ARG A 323 -32.79 4.73 -12.51
CA ARG A 323 -32.69 5.37 -13.84
C ARG A 323 -33.86 4.94 -14.74
N PRO A 324 -34.65 5.87 -15.27
CA PRO A 324 -35.86 5.52 -16.02
C PRO A 324 -35.62 4.55 -17.17
N GLU A 325 -34.50 4.75 -17.89
CA GLU A 325 -34.13 3.92 -19.05
C GLU A 325 -33.63 2.52 -18.63
N TRP A 326 -33.25 2.31 -17.39
CA TRP A 326 -32.73 1.02 -16.90
C TRP A 326 -33.82 0.01 -16.52
N LYS A 327 -35.09 0.45 -16.47
CA LYS A 327 -36.24 -0.44 -16.13
C LYS A 327 -36.32 -1.71 -17.01
N THR A 328 -35.80 -1.64 -18.23
CA THR A 328 -35.79 -2.76 -19.17
C THR A 328 -34.55 -3.63 -19.06
N LEU A 329 -33.48 -3.18 -18.40
CA LEU A 329 -32.25 -3.94 -18.27
C LEU A 329 -32.47 -5.24 -17.49
N GLU A 330 -31.81 -6.29 -17.93
CA GLU A 330 -31.88 -7.60 -17.28
C GLU A 330 -31.35 -7.52 -15.84
N ALA A 331 -30.21 -6.85 -15.61
CA ALA A 331 -29.64 -6.66 -14.26
C ALA A 331 -30.63 -6.02 -13.28
N VAL A 332 -31.46 -5.05 -13.75
CA VAL A 332 -32.46 -4.40 -12.89
C VAL A 332 -33.60 -5.36 -12.57
N LYS A 333 -34.09 -6.07 -13.58
CA LYS A 333 -35.21 -7.06 -13.45
C LYS A 333 -34.81 -8.21 -12.51
N THR A 334 -33.59 -8.69 -12.60
CA THR A 334 -33.09 -9.79 -11.79
C THR A 334 -32.54 -9.36 -10.44
N GLY A 335 -32.27 -8.05 -10.23
CA GLY A 335 -31.67 -7.51 -9.01
C GLY A 335 -30.15 -7.75 -8.95
N GLU A 336 -29.49 -7.89 -10.11
CA GLU A 336 -28.04 -8.10 -10.20
C GLU A 336 -27.31 -6.75 -10.32
N ILE A 337 -27.55 -5.87 -9.33
CA ILE A 337 -26.93 -4.56 -9.21
C ILE A 337 -26.10 -4.51 -7.92
N TYR A 338 -24.88 -4.08 -8.07
CA TYR A 338 -23.88 -4.11 -6.99
C TYR A 338 -23.20 -2.76 -6.82
N GLY A 339 -22.84 -2.43 -5.57
CA GLY A 339 -21.97 -1.32 -5.22
C GLY A 339 -20.63 -1.86 -4.75
N VAL A 340 -19.51 -1.29 -5.26
CA VAL A 340 -18.16 -1.71 -4.89
C VAL A 340 -17.29 -0.49 -4.63
N ASP A 341 -16.44 -0.52 -3.57
CA ASP A 341 -15.55 0.58 -3.25
C ASP A 341 -14.43 0.75 -4.28
N HIS A 342 -14.27 1.96 -4.79
CA HIS A 342 -13.19 2.37 -5.69
C HIS A 342 -11.96 2.89 -4.92
N GLY A 343 -12.15 3.29 -3.67
CA GLY A 343 -11.14 3.97 -2.87
C GLY A 343 -9.93 3.12 -2.54
N SER A 344 -10.14 1.85 -2.22
CA SER A 344 -9.07 0.94 -1.79
C SER A 344 -8.34 0.22 -2.93
N LEU A 345 -8.70 0.48 -4.19
CA LEU A 345 -7.87 0.03 -5.33
C LEU A 345 -6.46 0.64 -5.25
N ARG A 346 -5.51 -0.01 -5.89
CA ARG A 346 -4.09 0.37 -5.91
C ARG A 346 -3.40 0.15 -4.57
N SER A 347 -3.89 -0.80 -3.80
CA SER A 347 -3.31 -1.21 -2.52
C SER A 347 -3.23 -2.73 -2.42
N MET A 348 -2.44 -3.22 -1.47
CA MET A 348 -2.29 -4.67 -1.27
C MET A 348 -3.56 -5.37 -0.78
N VAL A 349 -4.61 -4.64 -0.45
CA VAL A 349 -5.93 -5.21 -0.10
C VAL A 349 -6.83 -5.43 -1.32
N ASP A 350 -6.47 -4.92 -2.49
CA ASP A 350 -7.36 -4.92 -3.66
C ASP A 350 -7.61 -6.31 -4.29
N TYR A 351 -6.86 -7.34 -3.91
CA TYR A 351 -7.22 -8.71 -4.26
C TYR A 351 -8.59 -9.15 -3.71
N THR A 352 -9.08 -8.49 -2.64
CA THR A 352 -10.43 -8.77 -2.11
C THR A 352 -11.52 -8.33 -3.09
N TYR A 353 -11.26 -7.33 -3.93
CA TYR A 353 -12.15 -6.93 -5.03
C TYR A 353 -12.13 -7.94 -6.16
N LEU A 354 -10.99 -8.57 -6.44
CA LEU A 354 -10.93 -9.71 -7.36
C LEU A 354 -11.77 -10.88 -6.83
N MET A 355 -11.72 -11.14 -5.50
CA MET A 355 -12.57 -12.16 -4.87
C MET A 355 -14.05 -11.83 -4.97
N ASP A 356 -14.43 -10.56 -4.72
CA ASP A 356 -15.83 -10.12 -4.77
C ASP A 356 -16.40 -10.21 -6.18
N LEU A 357 -15.69 -9.66 -7.16
CA LEU A 357 -16.13 -9.74 -8.56
C LEU A 357 -16.17 -11.19 -9.06
N ALA A 358 -15.24 -12.04 -8.64
CA ALA A 358 -15.28 -13.46 -8.94
C ALA A 358 -16.57 -14.12 -8.40
N LYS A 359 -16.95 -13.82 -7.17
CA LYS A 359 -18.18 -14.33 -6.55
C LYS A 359 -19.44 -13.75 -7.17
N ILE A 360 -19.46 -12.47 -7.53
CA ILE A 360 -20.58 -11.83 -8.23
C ILE A 360 -20.82 -12.48 -9.60
N ILE A 361 -19.75 -12.69 -10.37
CA ILE A 361 -19.84 -13.15 -11.74
C ILE A 361 -20.05 -14.67 -11.82
N TYR A 362 -19.40 -15.43 -10.92
CA TYR A 362 -19.37 -16.89 -10.87
C TYR A 362 -19.76 -17.43 -9.48
N PRO A 363 -20.97 -17.17 -9.00
CA PRO A 363 -21.34 -17.39 -7.60
C PRO A 363 -21.19 -18.84 -7.12
N GLU A 364 -21.46 -19.83 -7.99
CA GLU A 364 -21.30 -21.24 -7.64
C GLU A 364 -19.83 -21.66 -7.51
N THR A 365 -18.96 -21.14 -8.41
CA THR A 365 -17.54 -21.46 -8.45
C THR A 365 -16.76 -20.86 -7.29
N PHE A 366 -17.20 -19.70 -6.81
CA PHE A 366 -16.57 -18.95 -5.72
C PHE A 366 -17.49 -18.80 -4.49
N ALA A 367 -18.38 -19.76 -4.26
CA ALA A 367 -19.29 -19.77 -3.11
C ALA A 367 -18.56 -19.71 -1.77
N ASP A 368 -17.36 -20.30 -1.72
CA ASP A 368 -16.46 -20.34 -0.55
C ASP A 368 -15.72 -19.02 -0.25
N PHE A 369 -15.75 -18.05 -1.19
CA PHE A 369 -15.13 -16.76 -0.95
C PHE A 369 -15.97 -15.89 0.01
N ASP A 370 -15.30 -15.26 0.95
CA ASP A 370 -15.85 -14.22 1.81
C ASP A 370 -14.96 -12.96 1.71
N PRO A 371 -15.18 -12.10 0.70
CA PRO A 371 -14.36 -10.91 0.46
C PRO A 371 -14.35 -9.95 1.64
N LEU A 372 -15.48 -9.80 2.35
CA LEU A 372 -15.58 -8.88 3.47
C LEU A 372 -14.82 -9.38 4.70
N ALA A 373 -14.95 -10.66 5.02
CA ALA A 373 -14.16 -11.25 6.11
C ALA A 373 -12.66 -11.16 5.83
N GLU A 374 -12.26 -11.39 4.56
CA GLU A 374 -10.87 -11.26 4.12
C GLU A 374 -10.37 -9.81 4.22
N TYR A 375 -11.16 -8.84 3.77
CA TYR A 375 -10.86 -7.41 3.88
C TYR A 375 -10.65 -6.99 5.35
N ASN A 376 -11.56 -7.39 6.23
CA ASN A 376 -11.45 -7.09 7.66
C ASN A 376 -10.24 -7.75 8.31
N ARG A 377 -9.95 -9.02 7.94
CA ARG A 377 -8.75 -9.73 8.39
C ARG A 377 -7.47 -9.01 7.95
N PHE A 378 -7.45 -8.51 6.73
CA PHE A 378 -6.31 -7.77 6.17
C PHE A 378 -5.97 -6.53 7.01
N TRP A 379 -6.95 -5.66 7.25
CA TRP A 379 -6.75 -4.46 8.07
C TRP A 379 -6.27 -4.79 9.48
N LYS A 380 -6.94 -5.74 10.12
CA LYS A 380 -6.57 -6.19 11.48
C LYS A 380 -5.15 -6.75 11.55
N THR A 381 -4.66 -7.33 10.47
CA THR A 381 -3.33 -7.96 10.42
C THR A 381 -2.22 -6.96 10.14
N TYR A 382 -2.43 -6.05 9.18
CA TYR A 382 -1.34 -5.24 8.63
C TYR A 382 -1.36 -3.76 9.06
N LEU A 383 -2.51 -3.25 9.49
CA LEU A 383 -2.63 -1.88 10.00
C LEU A 383 -3.75 -1.78 11.05
N PRO A 384 -3.61 -2.48 12.20
CA PRO A 384 -4.65 -2.59 13.22
C PRO A 384 -5.00 -1.28 13.90
N GLU A 385 -4.15 -0.26 13.78
CA GLU A 385 -4.38 1.08 14.34
C GLU A 385 -5.45 1.86 13.58
N VAL A 386 -5.71 1.48 12.32
CA VAL A 386 -6.71 2.14 11.48
C VAL A 386 -8.04 1.43 11.58
N ASP A 387 -9.08 2.20 11.89
CA ASP A 387 -10.45 1.73 11.80
C ASP A 387 -10.80 1.45 10.33
N GLY A 388 -10.71 0.18 9.95
CA GLY A 388 -11.02 -0.32 8.60
C GLY A 388 -12.52 -0.51 8.35
N SER A 389 -13.41 -0.06 9.26
CA SER A 389 -14.85 -0.23 9.10
C SER A 389 -15.43 0.64 7.99
N GLY A 390 -16.44 0.10 7.32
CA GLY A 390 -17.12 0.77 6.21
C GLY A 390 -17.89 -0.21 5.33
N THR A 391 -18.33 0.28 4.18
CA THR A 391 -19.09 -0.51 3.20
C THR A 391 -18.30 -0.62 1.90
N PHE A 392 -17.80 -1.82 1.61
CA PHE A 392 -16.90 -2.07 0.48
C PHE A 392 -17.58 -2.85 -0.63
N PHE A 393 -18.51 -3.71 -0.29
CA PHE A 393 -19.23 -4.61 -1.18
C PHE A 393 -20.69 -4.66 -0.76
N ILE A 394 -21.62 -4.37 -1.66
CA ILE A 394 -23.05 -4.54 -1.42
C ILE A 394 -23.76 -5.03 -2.66
N LYS A 395 -24.82 -5.80 -2.48
CA LYS A 395 -25.84 -6.05 -3.48
C LYS A 395 -27.04 -5.17 -3.19
N LEU A 396 -27.70 -4.64 -4.23
CA LEU A 396 -28.92 -3.87 -4.07
C LEU A 396 -30.01 -4.72 -3.41
N GLU A 397 -30.51 -4.24 -2.29
CA GLU A 397 -31.67 -4.83 -1.60
C GLU A 397 -32.96 -4.45 -2.36
N ARG A 398 -33.83 -5.42 -2.52
CA ARG A 398 -35.16 -5.25 -3.17
C ARG A 398 -36.20 -4.68 -2.22
#